data_042d9572bd914efdf0e4d1d5a47b86b1
#
_entry.id   042d9572bd914efdf0e4d1d5a47b86b1
#
_cell.length_a   1.000
_cell.length_b   1.000
_cell.length_c   1.000
_cell.angle_alpha   90.00
_cell.angle_beta   90.00
_cell.angle_gamma   90.00
#
_symmetry.space_group_name_H-M   'P 1'
#
loop_
_entity.id
_entity.type
_entity.pdbx_description
1 polymer ?
#
loop_
_entity_poly.entity_id
_entity_poly.type
_entity_poly.pdbx_seq_one_letter_code
_entity_poly.pdbx_strand_id
1 'polypeptide(L)'
;MTIKNARKLASAALVSEDAAFFLQELSENVKTSLNTHDFNSFIPSTSPVLDVDCILCFVLQKNKTYLLLNQNEELNSQCELNFANAIFLRRTGLPVAYITGHKEFFGYDFIVSPDVLIPKPDTEILVEKAIDYIKEKVFANPNKILTICDMCTGSGCIGLSVLKNLIEEKLIPQNRIPKFVLVDISSKALEIAIKNYENLIPKEYSQRVQFVQSNLFSNVTGTFDVILTNPPYIPATLVTDLLKDGRSEPTLALNGDITETGDASNSDDGLEIIRRLVPQSFEKLIYNGILLMETGEYNAEDTSELEKSIGFRNICIHKDLSGQLRVVEGIK
;
A
#
# COMPACT_ATOMS: atom_id res chain seq x y z
N MET A 1 -27.80 -13.44 -14.97
CA MET A 1 -26.95 -12.78 -16.00
C MET A 1 -25.70 -13.64 -16.24
N THR A 2 -25.27 -13.82 -17.52
CA THR A 2 -24.04 -14.58 -17.81
C THR A 2 -22.77 -13.77 -17.51
N ILE A 3 -21.64 -14.44 -17.27
CA ILE A 3 -20.33 -13.79 -17.05
C ILE A 3 -19.98 -12.85 -18.23
N LYS A 4 -20.24 -13.26 -19.48
CA LYS A 4 -20.03 -12.45 -20.67
C LYS A 4 -20.84 -11.16 -20.64
N ASN A 5 -22.14 -11.25 -20.30
CA ASN A 5 -23.01 -10.08 -20.23
C ASN A 5 -22.61 -9.17 -19.05
N ALA A 6 -22.30 -9.75 -17.89
CA ALA A 6 -21.80 -9.00 -16.74
C ALA A 6 -20.56 -8.16 -17.10
N ARG A 7 -19.56 -8.76 -17.75
CA ARG A 7 -18.35 -8.06 -18.20
C ARG A 7 -18.67 -6.91 -19.17
N LYS A 8 -19.49 -7.19 -20.19
CA LYS A 8 -19.84 -6.19 -21.23
C LYS A 8 -20.61 -5.01 -20.63
N LEU A 9 -21.69 -5.29 -19.90
CA LEU A 9 -22.60 -4.28 -19.39
C LEU A 9 -21.99 -3.45 -18.27
N ALA A 10 -21.29 -4.10 -17.33
CA ALA A 10 -20.63 -3.40 -16.24
C ALA A 10 -19.46 -2.52 -16.73
N SER A 11 -18.66 -2.99 -17.71
CA SER A 11 -17.61 -2.15 -18.29
C SER A 11 -18.18 -0.89 -18.96
N ALA A 12 -19.32 -1.01 -19.64
CA ALA A 12 -20.00 0.14 -20.19
C ALA A 12 -20.57 1.05 -19.10
N ALA A 13 -21.14 0.48 -18.03
CA ALA A 13 -21.67 1.23 -16.89
C ALA A 13 -20.59 2.01 -16.12
N LEU A 14 -19.34 1.54 -16.09
CA LEU A 14 -18.22 2.23 -15.44
C LEU A 14 -17.70 3.46 -16.21
N VAL A 15 -18.14 3.68 -17.43
CA VAL A 15 -17.74 4.85 -18.24
C VAL A 15 -18.93 5.73 -18.67
N SER A 16 -20.15 5.34 -18.34
CA SER A 16 -21.37 6.08 -18.66
C SER A 16 -22.01 6.63 -17.40
N GLU A 17 -22.41 7.91 -17.42
CA GLU A 17 -23.19 8.51 -16.33
C GLU A 17 -24.51 7.79 -16.14
N ASP A 18 -25.21 7.44 -17.25
CA ASP A 18 -26.43 6.61 -17.21
C ASP A 18 -26.07 5.12 -17.15
N ALA A 19 -26.51 4.44 -16.10
CA ALA A 19 -26.37 3.00 -15.92
C ALA A 19 -27.73 2.25 -15.93
N ALA A 20 -28.80 2.89 -16.40
CA ALA A 20 -30.13 2.27 -16.42
C ALA A 20 -30.13 0.96 -17.23
N PHE A 21 -29.36 0.89 -18.33
CA PHE A 21 -29.22 -0.33 -19.14
C PHE A 21 -28.59 -1.50 -18.35
N PHE A 22 -27.67 -1.22 -17.43
CA PHE A 22 -27.08 -2.25 -16.56
C PHE A 22 -28.11 -2.74 -15.55
N LEU A 23 -28.86 -1.83 -14.92
CA LEU A 23 -29.93 -2.14 -13.98
C LEU A 23 -31.03 -2.99 -14.63
N GLN A 24 -31.41 -2.70 -15.88
CA GLN A 24 -32.47 -3.42 -16.59
C GLN A 24 -32.18 -4.91 -16.78
N GLU A 25 -30.90 -5.25 -16.94
CA GLU A 25 -30.45 -6.63 -17.17
C GLU A 25 -30.25 -7.46 -15.88
N LEU A 26 -30.30 -6.82 -14.71
CA LEU A 26 -30.27 -7.54 -13.43
C LEU A 26 -31.56 -8.31 -13.18
N SER A 27 -31.47 -9.41 -12.44
CA SER A 27 -32.65 -10.16 -12.01
C SER A 27 -33.54 -9.31 -11.08
N GLU A 28 -34.86 -9.57 -11.09
CA GLU A 28 -35.82 -8.79 -10.28
C GLU A 28 -35.48 -8.81 -8.78
N ASN A 29 -35.04 -9.95 -8.25
CA ASN A 29 -34.66 -10.10 -6.87
C ASN A 29 -33.43 -9.19 -6.51
N VAL A 30 -32.51 -9.01 -7.46
CA VAL A 30 -31.33 -8.14 -7.29
C VAL A 30 -31.76 -6.68 -7.36
N LYS A 31 -32.61 -6.29 -8.32
CA LYS A 31 -33.13 -4.91 -8.42
C LYS A 31 -33.80 -4.43 -7.14
N THR A 32 -34.62 -5.30 -6.53
CA THR A 32 -35.32 -4.96 -5.28
C THR A 32 -34.40 -4.90 -4.05
N SER A 33 -33.26 -5.58 -4.10
CA SER A 33 -32.28 -5.65 -3.00
C SER A 33 -31.16 -4.60 -3.11
N LEU A 34 -31.01 -3.96 -4.29
CA LEU A 34 -30.03 -2.91 -4.51
C LEU A 34 -30.45 -1.63 -3.83
N ASN A 35 -29.58 -1.11 -2.94
CA ASN A 35 -29.78 0.20 -2.34
C ASN A 35 -29.18 1.27 -3.27
N THR A 36 -29.97 1.77 -4.22
CA THR A 36 -29.50 2.74 -5.22
C THR A 36 -29.38 4.17 -4.69
N HIS A 37 -29.85 4.46 -3.47
CA HIS A 37 -29.86 5.82 -2.92
C HIS A 37 -28.48 6.32 -2.49
N ASP A 38 -27.49 5.42 -2.31
CA ASP A 38 -26.16 5.77 -1.85
C ASP A 38 -25.17 6.09 -3.01
N PHE A 39 -25.61 6.05 -4.28
CA PHE A 39 -24.75 6.14 -5.47
C PHE A 39 -24.95 7.44 -6.26
N ASN A 40 -24.95 8.58 -5.58
CA ASN A 40 -25.24 9.90 -6.19
C ASN A 40 -24.06 10.54 -6.94
N SER A 41 -22.85 9.99 -6.82
CA SER A 41 -21.65 10.46 -7.53
C SER A 41 -21.30 9.51 -8.67
N PHE A 42 -20.78 10.07 -9.76
CA PHE A 42 -20.25 9.27 -10.87
C PHE A 42 -18.84 9.75 -11.24
N ILE A 43 -17.90 8.82 -11.15
CA ILE A 43 -16.51 9.03 -11.56
C ILE A 43 -16.16 7.92 -12.56
N PRO A 44 -15.90 8.25 -13.83
CA PRO A 44 -15.62 7.25 -14.85
C PRO A 44 -14.33 6.49 -14.56
N SER A 45 -14.35 5.17 -14.77
CA SER A 45 -13.15 4.36 -14.68
C SER A 45 -12.23 4.58 -15.87
N THR A 46 -10.93 4.66 -15.61
CA THR A 46 -9.88 4.70 -16.64
C THR A 46 -9.51 3.30 -17.16
N SER A 47 -9.92 2.23 -16.44
CA SER A 47 -9.62 0.83 -16.77
C SER A 47 -10.84 -0.10 -16.58
N PRO A 48 -12.01 0.21 -17.21
CA PRO A 48 -13.28 -0.40 -16.86
C PRO A 48 -13.30 -1.93 -17.02
N VAL A 49 -12.63 -2.46 -18.04
CA VAL A 49 -12.56 -3.92 -18.28
C VAL A 49 -11.75 -4.62 -17.19
N LEU A 50 -10.64 -4.03 -16.79
CA LEU A 50 -9.79 -4.57 -15.72
C LEU A 50 -10.52 -4.53 -14.38
N ASP A 51 -11.15 -3.41 -14.07
CA ASP A 51 -11.91 -3.23 -12.84
C ASP A 51 -13.02 -4.27 -12.71
N VAL A 52 -13.79 -4.46 -13.78
CA VAL A 52 -14.87 -5.47 -13.83
C VAL A 52 -14.32 -6.91 -13.69
N ASP A 53 -13.22 -7.22 -14.38
CA ASP A 53 -12.59 -8.55 -14.27
C ASP A 53 -12.13 -8.82 -12.84
N CYS A 54 -11.48 -7.86 -12.18
CA CYS A 54 -11.06 -7.99 -10.78
C CYS A 54 -12.24 -8.20 -9.83
N ILE A 55 -13.31 -7.41 -9.98
CA ILE A 55 -14.52 -7.52 -9.16
C ILE A 55 -15.21 -8.88 -9.39
N LEU A 56 -15.34 -9.34 -10.65
CA LEU A 56 -15.90 -10.66 -10.95
C LEU A 56 -15.06 -11.80 -10.37
N CYS A 57 -13.73 -11.73 -10.51
CA CYS A 57 -12.83 -12.71 -9.91
C CYS A 57 -13.04 -12.80 -8.38
N PHE A 58 -13.17 -11.66 -7.73
CA PHE A 58 -13.41 -11.59 -6.29
C PHE A 58 -14.77 -12.16 -5.91
N VAL A 59 -15.84 -11.74 -6.57
CA VAL A 59 -17.21 -12.18 -6.26
C VAL A 59 -17.39 -13.67 -6.50
N LEU A 60 -16.80 -14.19 -7.57
CA LEU A 60 -16.89 -15.62 -7.93
C LEU A 60 -15.87 -16.50 -7.20
N GLN A 61 -14.88 -15.91 -6.53
CA GLN A 61 -13.73 -16.63 -5.96
C GLN A 61 -13.02 -17.49 -7.04
N LYS A 62 -12.83 -16.88 -8.22
CA LYS A 62 -12.21 -17.51 -9.40
C LYS A 62 -11.16 -16.58 -10.00
N ASN A 63 -10.25 -17.14 -10.79
CA ASN A 63 -9.25 -16.37 -11.50
C ASN A 63 -9.75 -15.88 -12.88
N LYS A 64 -8.98 -15.01 -13.51
CA LYS A 64 -9.29 -14.44 -14.84
C LYS A 64 -9.43 -15.50 -15.93
N THR A 65 -8.65 -16.58 -15.87
CA THR A 65 -8.73 -17.70 -16.83
C THR A 65 -10.12 -18.35 -16.76
N TYR A 66 -10.66 -18.51 -15.55
CA TYR A 66 -12.02 -19.04 -15.38
C TYR A 66 -13.07 -18.17 -16.07
N LEU A 67 -12.98 -16.84 -15.92
CA LEU A 67 -13.92 -15.91 -16.57
C LEU A 67 -13.90 -16.03 -18.09
N LEU A 68 -12.72 -16.29 -18.68
CA LEU A 68 -12.54 -16.43 -20.12
C LEU A 68 -13.09 -17.76 -20.65
N LEU A 69 -12.93 -18.83 -19.89
CA LEU A 69 -13.37 -20.17 -20.31
C LEU A 69 -14.88 -20.40 -20.06
N ASN A 70 -15.47 -19.74 -19.06
CA ASN A 70 -16.86 -19.98 -18.63
C ASN A 70 -17.78 -18.79 -18.92
N GLN A 71 -17.61 -18.13 -20.06
CA GLN A 71 -18.33 -16.91 -20.44
C GLN A 71 -19.86 -17.03 -20.45
N ASN A 72 -20.38 -18.24 -20.73
CA ASN A 72 -21.81 -18.52 -20.82
C ASN A 72 -22.41 -18.99 -19.48
N GLU A 73 -21.60 -19.15 -18.45
CA GLU A 73 -22.08 -19.51 -17.12
C GLU A 73 -22.88 -18.35 -16.52
N GLU A 74 -24.00 -18.68 -15.87
CA GLU A 74 -24.86 -17.70 -15.21
C GLU A 74 -24.40 -17.45 -13.77
N LEU A 75 -24.36 -16.17 -13.37
CA LEU A 75 -24.18 -15.79 -11.99
C LEU A 75 -25.40 -16.23 -11.17
N ASN A 76 -25.17 -16.89 -10.03
CA ASN A 76 -26.26 -17.09 -9.08
C ASN A 76 -26.71 -15.73 -8.49
N SER A 77 -27.90 -15.69 -7.91
CA SER A 77 -28.52 -14.45 -7.43
C SER A 77 -27.64 -13.69 -6.40
N GLN A 78 -26.93 -14.41 -5.53
CA GLN A 78 -26.06 -13.77 -4.53
C GLN A 78 -24.81 -13.16 -5.18
N CYS A 79 -24.17 -13.88 -6.11
CA CYS A 79 -23.04 -13.34 -6.87
C CYS A 79 -23.47 -12.15 -7.73
N GLU A 80 -24.64 -12.20 -8.36
CA GLU A 80 -25.17 -11.10 -9.16
C GLU A 80 -25.42 -9.84 -8.30
N LEU A 81 -25.99 -10.01 -7.09
CA LEU A 81 -26.21 -8.92 -6.15
C LEU A 81 -24.88 -8.31 -5.67
N ASN A 82 -23.94 -9.15 -5.24
CA ASN A 82 -22.64 -8.70 -4.76
C ASN A 82 -21.86 -7.97 -5.88
N PHE A 83 -21.94 -8.50 -7.10
CA PHE A 83 -21.32 -7.88 -8.26
C PHE A 83 -21.94 -6.52 -8.58
N ALA A 84 -23.28 -6.44 -8.63
CA ALA A 84 -23.96 -5.18 -8.89
C ALA A 84 -23.62 -4.10 -7.85
N ASN A 85 -23.64 -4.45 -6.55
CA ASN A 85 -23.23 -3.53 -5.48
C ASN A 85 -21.78 -3.04 -5.67
N ALA A 86 -20.85 -3.95 -5.98
CA ALA A 86 -19.45 -3.60 -6.21
C ALA A 86 -19.26 -2.67 -7.43
N ILE A 87 -20.01 -2.87 -8.52
CA ILE A 87 -19.98 -1.98 -9.69
C ILE A 87 -20.51 -0.59 -9.32
N PHE A 88 -21.61 -0.49 -8.56
CA PHE A 88 -22.12 0.81 -8.12
C PHE A 88 -21.14 1.52 -7.20
N LEU A 89 -20.52 0.83 -6.24
CA LEU A 89 -19.44 1.39 -5.43
C LEU A 89 -18.27 1.88 -6.30
N ARG A 90 -17.87 1.10 -7.31
CA ARG A 90 -16.79 1.54 -8.23
C ARG A 90 -17.17 2.79 -9.02
N ARG A 91 -18.43 2.95 -9.38
CA ARG A 91 -18.95 4.16 -10.05
C ARG A 91 -18.84 5.42 -9.20
N THR A 92 -18.83 5.32 -7.87
CA THR A 92 -18.57 6.46 -6.98
C THR A 92 -17.10 6.87 -6.90
N GLY A 93 -16.21 6.18 -7.61
CA GLY A 93 -14.77 6.41 -7.56
C GLY A 93 -14.03 5.51 -6.56
N LEU A 94 -14.75 4.68 -5.77
CA LEU A 94 -14.08 3.80 -4.80
C LEU A 94 -13.10 2.84 -5.51
N PRO A 95 -11.82 2.78 -5.09
CA PRO A 95 -10.84 1.89 -5.67
C PRO A 95 -11.24 0.42 -5.59
N VAL A 96 -10.96 -0.35 -6.65
CA VAL A 96 -11.24 -1.80 -6.67
C VAL A 96 -10.61 -2.51 -5.48
N ALA A 97 -9.40 -2.13 -5.07
CA ALA A 97 -8.73 -2.71 -3.91
C ALA A 97 -9.55 -2.57 -2.61
N TYR A 98 -10.22 -1.44 -2.40
CA TYR A 98 -11.09 -1.27 -1.21
C TYR A 98 -12.42 -2.00 -1.35
N ILE A 99 -12.94 -2.15 -2.58
CA ILE A 99 -14.16 -2.93 -2.84
C ILE A 99 -13.92 -4.42 -2.57
N THR A 100 -12.76 -4.93 -2.99
CA THR A 100 -12.39 -6.34 -2.80
C THR A 100 -11.76 -6.61 -1.44
N GLY A 101 -11.25 -5.57 -0.77
CA GLY A 101 -10.48 -5.68 0.47
C GLY A 101 -9.06 -6.19 0.28
N HIS A 102 -8.58 -6.34 -0.96
CA HIS A 102 -7.32 -6.98 -1.31
C HIS A 102 -6.51 -6.22 -2.35
N LYS A 103 -5.19 -6.27 -2.22
CA LYS A 103 -4.22 -5.72 -3.17
C LYS A 103 -3.00 -6.62 -3.26
N GLU A 104 -2.67 -7.06 -4.45
CA GLU A 104 -1.39 -7.73 -4.71
C GLU A 104 -0.25 -6.70 -4.67
N PHE A 105 0.85 -7.05 -3.98
CA PHE A 105 2.08 -6.26 -3.89
C PHE A 105 3.27 -7.21 -3.68
N PHE A 106 4.29 -7.08 -4.47
CA PHE A 106 5.51 -7.90 -4.44
C PHE A 106 5.23 -9.42 -4.50
N GLY A 107 4.19 -9.83 -5.26
CA GLY A 107 3.76 -11.22 -5.38
C GLY A 107 2.94 -11.75 -4.21
N TYR A 108 2.63 -10.93 -3.19
CA TYR A 108 1.84 -11.30 -2.03
C TYR A 108 0.48 -10.60 -2.00
N ASP A 109 -0.53 -11.27 -1.46
CA ASP A 109 -1.87 -10.71 -1.33
C ASP A 109 -2.03 -10.01 0.03
N PHE A 110 -2.23 -8.68 0.00
CA PHE A 110 -2.41 -7.86 1.19
C PHE A 110 -3.87 -7.46 1.38
N ILE A 111 -4.37 -7.61 2.61
CA ILE A 111 -5.62 -6.99 3.04
C ILE A 111 -5.42 -5.48 3.08
N VAL A 112 -6.39 -4.75 2.52
CA VAL A 112 -6.43 -3.30 2.54
C VAL A 112 -7.84 -2.80 2.90
N SER A 113 -7.91 -1.59 3.45
CA SER A 113 -9.16 -0.89 3.75
C SER A 113 -8.93 0.62 3.55
N PRO A 114 -9.98 1.46 3.59
CA PRO A 114 -9.82 2.92 3.58
C PRO A 114 -8.98 3.51 4.71
N ASP A 115 -8.52 2.69 5.67
CA ASP A 115 -7.64 3.11 6.76
C ASP A 115 -6.14 3.05 6.41
N VAL A 116 -5.77 2.52 5.25
CA VAL A 116 -4.37 2.38 4.78
C VAL A 116 -4.21 2.82 3.34
N LEU A 117 -3.00 3.28 2.97
CA LEU A 117 -2.64 3.48 1.57
C LEU A 117 -2.71 2.14 0.82
N ILE A 118 -3.27 2.16 -0.39
CA ILE A 118 -3.20 0.99 -1.28
C ILE A 118 -1.76 0.81 -1.74
N PRO A 119 -1.10 -0.35 -1.50
CA PRO A 119 0.26 -0.60 -1.95
C PRO A 119 0.45 -0.29 -3.44
N LYS A 120 1.52 0.45 -3.78
CA LYS A 120 1.81 0.90 -5.14
C LYS A 120 2.95 0.08 -5.74
N PRO A 121 2.91 -0.24 -7.05
CA PRO A 121 4.02 -0.94 -7.70
C PRO A 121 5.37 -0.20 -7.60
N ASP A 122 5.33 1.14 -7.57
CA ASP A 122 6.53 1.98 -7.48
C ASP A 122 7.29 1.77 -6.16
N THR A 123 6.59 1.33 -5.10
CA THR A 123 7.17 1.01 -3.79
C THR A 123 7.97 -0.30 -3.80
N GLU A 124 7.79 -1.17 -4.80
CA GLU A 124 8.48 -2.48 -4.87
C GLU A 124 10.00 -2.33 -4.97
N ILE A 125 10.51 -1.24 -5.58
CA ILE A 125 11.94 -0.95 -5.61
C ILE A 125 12.54 -0.77 -4.21
N LEU A 126 11.78 -0.20 -3.27
CA LEU A 126 12.20 -0.08 -1.87
C LEU A 126 12.40 -1.45 -1.23
N VAL A 127 11.46 -2.39 -1.49
CA VAL A 127 11.54 -3.77 -0.99
C VAL A 127 12.75 -4.50 -1.58
N GLU A 128 13.00 -4.38 -2.89
CA GLU A 128 14.15 -4.99 -3.55
C GLU A 128 15.48 -4.50 -2.95
N LYS A 129 15.65 -3.17 -2.81
CA LYS A 129 16.86 -2.59 -2.23
C LYS A 129 17.06 -3.01 -0.77
N ALA A 130 15.97 -3.09 -0.01
CA ALA A 130 16.01 -3.56 1.37
C ALA A 130 16.47 -5.02 1.47
N ILE A 131 15.93 -5.90 0.64
CA ILE A 131 16.28 -7.33 0.60
C ILE A 131 17.75 -7.50 0.26
N ASP A 132 18.25 -6.82 -0.77
CA ASP A 132 19.65 -6.91 -1.21
C ASP A 132 20.60 -6.48 -0.11
N TYR A 133 20.36 -5.32 0.50
CA TYR A 133 21.18 -4.81 1.60
C TYR A 133 21.14 -5.73 2.83
N ILE A 134 19.96 -6.20 3.23
CA ILE A 134 19.80 -7.07 4.40
C ILE A 134 20.54 -8.39 4.20
N LYS A 135 20.43 -9.00 3.02
CA LYS A 135 21.18 -10.24 2.68
C LYS A 135 22.68 -10.01 2.81
N GLU A 136 23.22 -8.95 2.20
CA GLU A 136 24.63 -8.61 2.31
C GLU A 136 25.08 -8.51 3.77
N LYS A 137 24.33 -7.75 4.59
CA LYS A 137 24.69 -7.55 6.01
C LYS A 137 24.56 -8.81 6.86
N VAL A 138 23.54 -9.64 6.61
CA VAL A 138 23.39 -10.93 7.31
C VAL A 138 24.55 -11.86 7.00
N PHE A 139 25.00 -11.94 5.75
CA PHE A 139 26.15 -12.78 5.37
C PHE A 139 27.47 -12.22 5.89
N ALA A 140 27.67 -10.90 5.85
CA ALA A 140 28.87 -10.27 6.37
C ALA A 140 29.02 -10.37 7.90
N ASN A 141 27.91 -10.53 8.65
CA ASN A 141 27.88 -10.54 10.11
C ASN A 141 27.21 -11.81 10.66
N PRO A 142 27.86 -12.98 10.60
CA PRO A 142 27.23 -14.26 10.92
C PRO A 142 26.71 -14.42 12.36
N ASN A 143 27.18 -13.62 13.29
CA ASN A 143 26.80 -13.67 14.72
C ASN A 143 25.78 -12.58 15.10
N LYS A 144 25.36 -11.74 14.18
CA LYS A 144 24.44 -10.64 14.47
C LYS A 144 23.05 -10.93 13.89
N ILE A 145 22.01 -10.70 14.69
CA ILE A 145 20.62 -10.62 14.24
C ILE A 145 20.32 -9.14 13.98
N LEU A 146 20.02 -8.79 12.73
CA LEU A 146 19.68 -7.43 12.36
C LEU A 146 18.33 -7.01 12.93
N THR A 147 18.18 -5.72 13.22
CA THR A 147 16.91 -5.09 13.62
C THR A 147 16.52 -4.06 12.57
N ILE A 148 15.30 -4.20 12.07
CA ILE A 148 14.76 -3.40 10.95
C ILE A 148 13.53 -2.66 11.45
N CYS A 149 13.43 -1.37 11.14
CA CYS A 149 12.24 -0.58 11.36
C CYS A 149 11.54 -0.34 10.03
N ASP A 150 10.25 -0.61 9.97
CA ASP A 150 9.36 -0.18 8.89
C ASP A 150 8.49 0.96 9.46
N MET A 151 8.89 2.20 9.14
CA MET A 151 8.27 3.43 9.63
C MET A 151 7.20 3.91 8.65
N CYS A 152 6.04 4.35 9.17
CA CYS A 152 4.84 4.64 8.39
C CYS A 152 4.36 3.38 7.65
N THR A 153 4.27 2.27 8.37
CA THR A 153 4.12 0.92 7.80
C THR A 153 2.79 0.71 7.05
N GLY A 154 1.75 1.47 7.37
CA GLY A 154 0.42 1.36 6.75
C GLY A 154 -0.13 -0.06 6.84
N SER A 155 -0.33 -0.72 5.71
CA SER A 155 -0.77 -2.13 5.64
C SER A 155 0.31 -3.15 6.04
N GLY A 156 1.54 -2.71 6.31
CA GLY A 156 2.68 -3.57 6.54
C GLY A 156 3.36 -4.06 5.27
N CYS A 157 2.97 -3.57 4.10
CA CYS A 157 3.37 -4.16 2.82
C CYS A 157 4.89 -4.17 2.60
N ILE A 158 5.63 -3.15 3.03
CA ILE A 158 7.09 -3.09 2.86
C ILE A 158 7.77 -4.10 3.78
N GLY A 159 7.62 -3.94 5.10
CA GLY A 159 8.32 -4.76 6.09
C GLY A 159 7.93 -6.24 6.01
N LEU A 160 6.65 -6.55 5.78
CA LEU A 160 6.17 -7.92 5.67
C LEU A 160 6.60 -8.59 4.36
N SER A 161 6.68 -7.87 3.23
CA SER A 161 7.21 -8.41 1.98
C SER A 161 8.69 -8.75 2.10
N VAL A 162 9.48 -7.84 2.70
CA VAL A 162 10.90 -8.11 2.99
C VAL A 162 11.04 -9.36 3.86
N LEU A 163 10.34 -9.42 4.99
CA LEU A 163 10.40 -10.56 5.91
C LEU A 163 9.98 -11.88 5.23
N LYS A 164 8.86 -11.85 4.50
CA LYS A 164 8.31 -13.01 3.81
C LYS A 164 9.28 -13.54 2.75
N ASN A 165 9.88 -12.66 1.95
CA ASN A 165 10.87 -13.04 0.95
C ASN A 165 12.11 -13.69 1.58
N LEU A 166 12.66 -13.09 2.66
CA LEU A 166 13.81 -13.65 3.37
C LEU A 166 13.54 -15.04 3.96
N ILE A 167 12.29 -15.32 4.37
CA ILE A 167 11.86 -16.63 4.85
C ILE A 167 11.75 -17.63 3.70
N GLU A 168 11.13 -17.25 2.59
CA GLU A 168 10.82 -18.14 1.47
C GLU A 168 12.06 -18.55 0.68
N GLU A 169 13.03 -17.67 0.51
CA GLU A 169 14.28 -17.99 -0.16
C GLU A 169 15.14 -19.01 0.59
N LYS A 170 14.93 -19.19 1.91
CA LYS A 170 15.64 -20.16 2.76
C LYS A 170 17.17 -20.04 2.73
N LEU A 171 17.69 -18.90 2.30
CA LEU A 171 19.14 -18.62 2.26
C LEU A 171 19.68 -18.25 3.64
N ILE A 172 18.81 -17.69 4.50
CA ILE A 172 19.13 -17.27 5.85
C ILE A 172 18.58 -18.30 6.84
N PRO A 173 19.40 -18.87 7.74
CA PRO A 173 18.91 -19.75 8.78
C PRO A 173 17.82 -19.11 9.66
N GLN A 174 16.82 -19.87 10.08
CA GLN A 174 15.66 -19.37 10.82
C GLN A 174 16.03 -18.54 12.06
N ASN A 175 17.05 -18.96 12.81
CA ASN A 175 17.53 -18.24 14.00
C ASN A 175 18.21 -16.92 13.67
N ARG A 176 18.54 -16.66 12.39
CA ARG A 176 19.20 -15.45 11.90
C ARG A 176 18.28 -14.50 11.11
N ILE A 177 17.03 -14.90 10.88
CA ILE A 177 16.02 -14.01 10.29
C ILE A 177 15.94 -12.73 11.13
N PRO A 178 16.04 -11.52 10.53
CA PRO A 178 16.01 -10.25 11.23
C PRO A 178 14.76 -10.06 12.10
N LYS A 179 14.85 -9.13 13.05
CA LYS A 179 13.70 -8.62 13.80
C LYS A 179 13.16 -7.39 13.10
N PHE A 180 11.84 -7.29 13.06
CA PHE A 180 11.13 -6.16 12.45
C PHE A 180 10.29 -5.42 13.49
N VAL A 181 10.34 -4.09 13.46
CA VAL A 181 9.47 -3.19 14.21
C VAL A 181 8.68 -2.39 13.20
N LEU A 182 7.38 -2.67 13.10
CA LEU A 182 6.45 -1.98 12.20
C LEU A 182 5.77 -0.86 12.98
N VAL A 183 5.89 0.35 12.49
CA VAL A 183 5.49 1.57 13.21
C VAL A 183 4.53 2.38 12.37
N ASP A 184 3.42 2.78 12.97
CA ASP A 184 2.47 3.73 12.37
C ASP A 184 1.84 4.61 13.45
N ILE A 185 1.42 5.81 13.07
CA ILE A 185 0.66 6.71 13.94
C ILE A 185 -0.78 6.25 14.09
N SER A 186 -1.34 5.61 13.04
CA SER A 186 -2.71 5.12 12.98
C SER A 186 -2.84 3.72 13.60
N SER A 187 -3.60 3.61 14.69
CA SER A 187 -3.95 2.30 15.26
C SER A 187 -4.73 1.42 14.30
N LYS A 188 -5.57 2.03 13.44
CA LYS A 188 -6.33 1.30 12.42
C LYS A 188 -5.44 0.73 11.33
N ALA A 189 -4.40 1.47 10.91
CA ALA A 189 -3.40 0.95 9.99
C ALA A 189 -2.66 -0.25 10.59
N LEU A 190 -2.27 -0.17 11.85
CA LEU A 190 -1.64 -1.29 12.56
C LEU A 190 -2.56 -2.51 12.69
N GLU A 191 -3.87 -2.34 12.86
CA GLU A 191 -4.83 -3.46 12.83
C GLU A 191 -4.82 -4.20 11.48
N ILE A 192 -4.70 -3.46 10.36
CA ILE A 192 -4.56 -4.05 9.03
C ILE A 192 -3.21 -4.74 8.88
N ALA A 193 -2.12 -4.09 9.31
CA ALA A 193 -0.77 -4.67 9.29
C ALA A 193 -0.69 -5.98 10.10
N ILE A 194 -1.35 -6.04 11.26
CA ILE A 194 -1.44 -7.26 12.08
C ILE A 194 -2.18 -8.37 11.34
N LYS A 195 -3.32 -8.08 10.69
CA LYS A 195 -4.05 -9.06 9.88
C LYS A 195 -3.19 -9.60 8.72
N ASN A 196 -2.47 -8.72 8.05
CA ASN A 196 -1.54 -9.10 6.99
C ASN A 196 -0.39 -9.97 7.51
N TYR A 197 0.17 -9.59 8.65
CA TYR A 197 1.18 -10.41 9.32
C TYR A 197 0.66 -11.81 9.65
N GLU A 198 -0.54 -11.94 10.25
CA GLU A 198 -1.15 -13.23 10.60
C GLU A 198 -1.40 -14.12 9.39
N ASN A 199 -1.73 -13.51 8.23
CA ASN A 199 -1.98 -14.22 6.99
C ASN A 199 -0.69 -14.64 6.25
N LEU A 200 0.34 -13.79 6.27
CA LEU A 200 1.52 -13.96 5.42
C LEU A 200 2.68 -14.65 6.14
N ILE A 201 2.86 -14.42 7.44
CA ILE A 201 4.06 -14.84 8.16
C ILE A 201 3.77 -16.09 9.00
N PRO A 202 4.56 -17.18 8.81
CA PRO A 202 4.40 -18.39 9.59
C PRO A 202 4.59 -18.15 11.10
N LYS A 203 3.80 -18.84 11.92
CA LYS A 203 3.75 -18.64 13.38
C LYS A 203 5.10 -18.82 14.09
N GLU A 204 5.99 -19.65 13.58
CA GLU A 204 7.34 -19.83 14.11
C GLU A 204 8.22 -18.57 14.10
N TYR A 205 7.81 -17.54 13.30
CA TYR A 205 8.48 -16.23 13.27
C TYR A 205 7.77 -15.18 14.13
N SER A 206 6.79 -15.55 14.96
CA SER A 206 5.98 -14.63 15.76
C SER A 206 6.80 -13.69 16.65
N GLN A 207 7.94 -14.13 17.15
CA GLN A 207 8.83 -13.31 17.97
C GLN A 207 9.75 -12.38 17.16
N ARG A 208 9.62 -12.38 15.82
CA ARG A 208 10.42 -11.53 14.92
C ARG A 208 9.78 -10.21 14.58
N VAL A 209 8.48 -10.04 14.87
CA VAL A 209 7.74 -8.84 14.51
C VAL A 209 7.11 -8.20 15.73
N GLN A 210 7.28 -6.89 15.84
CA GLN A 210 6.64 -6.04 16.84
C GLN A 210 5.89 -4.92 16.13
N PHE A 211 4.72 -4.57 16.61
CA PHE A 211 3.93 -3.43 16.14
C PHE A 211 3.93 -2.34 17.19
N VAL A 212 4.16 -1.09 16.79
CA VAL A 212 4.27 0.05 17.69
C VAL A 212 3.46 1.22 17.16
N GLN A 213 2.47 1.67 17.92
CA GLN A 213 1.80 2.93 17.60
C GLN A 213 2.66 4.10 18.07
N SER A 214 3.07 4.96 17.12
CA SER A 214 3.97 6.07 17.40
C SER A 214 3.86 7.19 16.37
N ASN A 215 3.97 8.44 16.81
CA ASN A 215 4.28 9.55 15.92
C ASN A 215 5.77 9.52 15.65
N LEU A 216 6.16 9.06 14.46
CA LEU A 216 7.55 8.76 14.10
C LEU A 216 8.23 7.92 15.21
N PHE A 217 9.37 8.34 15.71
CA PHE A 217 10.15 7.59 16.70
C PHE A 217 9.80 7.91 18.17
N SER A 218 8.77 8.71 18.47
CA SER A 218 8.49 9.17 19.84
C SER A 218 8.29 8.03 20.86
N ASN A 219 7.68 6.91 20.46
CA ASN A 219 7.45 5.73 21.30
C ASN A 219 8.35 4.54 20.91
N VAL A 220 9.29 4.74 19.97
CA VAL A 220 10.13 3.66 19.46
C VAL A 220 11.44 3.62 20.23
N THR A 221 11.73 2.47 20.86
CA THR A 221 12.95 2.26 21.63
C THR A 221 14.02 1.49 20.83
N GLY A 222 15.28 1.65 21.22
CA GLY A 222 16.41 0.94 20.61
C GLY A 222 16.95 1.63 19.35
N THR A 223 17.82 0.90 18.66
CA THR A 223 18.49 1.33 17.43
C THR A 223 18.33 0.26 16.35
N PHE A 224 18.49 0.66 15.10
CA PHE A 224 18.20 -0.17 13.94
C PHE A 224 19.41 -0.28 13.00
N ASP A 225 19.53 -1.43 12.37
CA ASP A 225 20.48 -1.65 11.27
C ASP A 225 19.93 -1.06 9.96
N VAL A 226 18.61 -1.12 9.79
CA VAL A 226 17.90 -0.67 8.60
C VAL A 226 16.63 0.06 9.03
N ILE A 227 16.38 1.21 8.44
CA ILE A 227 15.08 1.90 8.50
C ILE A 227 14.53 1.96 7.09
N LEU A 228 13.33 1.41 6.92
CA LEU A 228 12.51 1.46 5.70
C LEU A 228 11.36 2.41 5.95
N THR A 229 10.97 3.20 4.97
CA THR A 229 9.81 4.08 5.13
C THR A 229 9.25 4.53 3.79
N ASN A 230 7.93 4.59 3.71
CA ASN A 230 7.19 5.33 2.70
C ASN A 230 6.31 6.36 3.45
N PRO A 231 6.88 7.51 3.84
CA PRO A 231 6.14 8.51 4.59
C PRO A 231 5.20 9.28 3.65
N PRO A 232 4.18 9.96 4.18
CA PRO A 232 3.42 10.93 3.39
C PRO A 232 4.35 12.03 2.86
N TYR A 233 4.28 12.29 1.54
CA TYR A 233 5.17 13.25 0.85
C TYR A 233 4.45 14.13 -0.17
N ILE A 234 3.12 14.06 -0.26
CA ILE A 234 2.35 14.85 -1.23
C ILE A 234 2.06 16.23 -0.63
N PRO A 235 2.32 17.34 -1.37
CA PRO A 235 1.92 18.67 -0.96
C PRO A 235 0.43 18.78 -0.66
N ALA A 236 0.06 19.53 0.38
CA ALA A 236 -1.31 19.63 0.88
C ALA A 236 -2.32 20.10 -0.19
N THR A 237 -1.92 21.05 -1.04
CA THR A 237 -2.73 21.52 -2.17
C THR A 237 -3.03 20.42 -3.19
N LEU A 238 -2.03 19.58 -3.53
CA LEU A 238 -2.19 18.46 -4.44
C LEU A 238 -3.07 17.35 -3.83
N VAL A 239 -2.97 17.08 -2.53
CA VAL A 239 -3.85 16.12 -1.85
C VAL A 239 -5.31 16.52 -2.02
N THR A 240 -5.63 17.82 -1.87
CA THR A 240 -6.99 18.32 -2.04
C THR A 240 -7.52 18.06 -3.46
N ASP A 241 -6.68 18.19 -4.48
CA ASP A 241 -7.05 17.92 -5.86
C ASP A 241 -7.23 16.42 -6.14
N LEU A 242 -6.35 15.57 -5.58
CA LEU A 242 -6.46 14.12 -5.68
C LEU A 242 -7.76 13.58 -5.06
N LEU A 243 -8.23 14.18 -3.96
CA LEU A 243 -9.47 13.78 -3.31
C LEU A 243 -10.72 14.13 -4.15
N LYS A 244 -10.66 15.16 -5.00
CA LYS A 244 -11.75 15.51 -5.94
C LYS A 244 -11.98 14.43 -7.00
N ASP A 245 -10.96 13.66 -7.34
CA ASP A 245 -11.05 12.57 -8.32
C ASP A 245 -11.66 11.27 -7.73
N GLY A 246 -12.27 11.34 -6.53
CA GLY A 246 -12.91 10.21 -5.86
C GLY A 246 -11.92 9.22 -5.23
N ARG A 247 -10.65 9.58 -5.11
CA ARG A 247 -9.67 8.79 -4.36
C ARG A 247 -10.05 8.79 -2.88
N SER A 248 -10.29 7.61 -2.33
CA SER A 248 -10.71 7.41 -0.94
C SER A 248 -9.54 7.01 -0.03
N GLU A 249 -8.30 7.25 -0.47
CA GLU A 249 -7.11 6.96 0.34
C GLU A 249 -7.02 7.93 1.52
N PRO A 250 -6.57 7.48 2.71
CA PRO A 250 -6.57 8.34 3.89
C PRO A 250 -5.63 9.53 3.69
N THR A 251 -6.13 10.74 3.96
CA THR A 251 -5.35 11.99 3.87
C THR A 251 -4.07 11.92 4.71
N LEU A 252 -4.12 11.24 5.86
CA LEU A 252 -2.97 11.01 6.73
C LEU A 252 -1.84 10.24 6.05
N ALA A 253 -2.16 9.38 5.07
CA ALA A 253 -1.16 8.60 4.32
C ALA A 253 -0.62 9.34 3.09
N LEU A 254 -1.20 10.47 2.72
CA LEU A 254 -0.84 11.23 1.53
C LEU A 254 -0.13 12.54 1.85
N ASN A 255 -0.68 13.30 2.81
CA ASN A 255 -0.27 14.69 3.08
C ASN A 255 1.05 14.75 3.84
N GLY A 256 2.12 15.17 3.15
CA GLY A 256 3.45 15.39 3.73
C GLY A 256 3.60 16.68 4.56
N ASP A 257 2.64 17.61 4.45
CA ASP A 257 2.70 18.94 5.06
C ASP A 257 1.91 19.02 6.38
N ILE A 258 2.08 18.00 7.24
CA ILE A 258 1.46 17.94 8.57
C ILE A 258 2.54 18.09 9.65
N THR A 259 2.32 19.04 10.57
CA THR A 259 3.19 19.29 11.71
C THR A 259 3.16 18.15 12.74
N GLU A 260 4.00 18.22 13.77
CA GLU A 260 4.01 17.25 14.86
C GLU A 260 2.68 17.21 15.65
N THR A 261 2.00 18.33 15.75
CA THR A 261 0.71 18.46 16.42
C THR A 261 -0.48 18.00 15.57
N GLY A 262 -0.24 17.69 14.28
CA GLY A 262 -1.28 17.26 13.34
C GLY A 262 -1.93 18.43 12.58
N ASP A 263 -1.45 19.66 12.79
CA ASP A 263 -1.92 20.85 12.09
C ASP A 263 -1.26 20.95 10.70
N ALA A 264 -1.87 21.75 9.81
CA ALA A 264 -1.27 22.08 8.53
C ALA A 264 0.06 22.85 8.73
N SER A 265 1.10 22.47 7.98
CA SER A 265 2.34 23.22 7.90
C SER A 265 2.15 24.52 7.10
N ASN A 266 3.10 25.46 7.27
CA ASN A 266 3.19 26.65 6.42
C ASN A 266 3.88 26.37 5.07
N SER A 267 4.48 25.17 4.91
CA SER A 267 5.05 24.70 3.64
C SER A 267 3.98 23.97 2.82
N ASP A 268 4.14 23.94 1.51
CA ASP A 268 3.32 23.20 0.57
C ASP A 268 4.24 22.48 -0.44
N ASP A 269 5.21 21.75 0.12
CA ASP A 269 6.22 21.02 -0.65
C ASP A 269 6.26 19.52 -0.33
N GLY A 270 5.39 19.06 0.60
CA GLY A 270 5.28 17.67 1.00
C GLY A 270 6.42 17.16 1.88
N LEU A 271 7.31 18.04 2.36
CA LEU A 271 8.54 17.66 3.06
C LEU A 271 8.48 17.80 4.58
N GLU A 272 7.41 18.30 5.17
CA GLU A 272 7.35 18.59 6.61
C GLU A 272 7.57 17.32 7.46
N ILE A 273 6.94 16.21 7.09
CA ILE A 273 7.15 14.92 7.78
C ILE A 273 8.59 14.43 7.55
N ILE A 274 9.11 14.53 6.33
CA ILE A 274 10.46 14.09 5.95
C ILE A 274 11.52 14.89 6.73
N ARG A 275 11.33 16.21 6.88
CA ARG A 275 12.24 17.07 7.68
C ARG A 275 12.36 16.64 9.13
N ARG A 276 11.30 16.06 9.70
CA ARG A 276 11.32 15.51 11.06
C ARG A 276 11.84 14.08 11.12
N LEU A 277 11.53 13.28 10.10
CA LEU A 277 11.86 11.86 10.04
C LEU A 277 13.36 11.62 9.82
N VAL A 278 14.00 12.36 8.91
CA VAL A 278 15.40 12.15 8.54
C VAL A 278 16.36 12.33 9.74
N PRO A 279 16.30 13.42 10.53
CA PRO A 279 17.16 13.55 11.71
C PRO A 279 16.91 12.45 12.75
N GLN A 280 15.63 12.11 13.03
CA GLN A 280 15.29 11.04 13.97
C GLN A 280 15.80 9.69 13.48
N SER A 281 15.72 9.41 12.17
CA SER A 281 16.25 8.19 11.57
C SER A 281 17.78 8.12 11.74
N PHE A 282 18.47 9.23 11.54
CA PHE A 282 19.92 9.29 11.77
C PHE A 282 20.27 8.95 13.22
N GLU A 283 19.55 9.51 14.19
CA GLU A 283 19.77 9.19 15.61
C GLU A 283 19.54 7.72 15.92
N LYS A 284 18.47 7.13 15.38
CA LYS A 284 18.03 5.75 15.62
C LYS A 284 18.80 4.69 14.85
N LEU A 285 19.51 5.03 13.79
CA LEU A 285 20.39 4.09 13.11
C LEU A 285 21.66 3.84 13.91
N ILE A 286 22.16 2.62 13.87
CA ILE A 286 23.54 2.29 14.29
C ILE A 286 24.55 2.89 13.30
N TYR A 287 25.82 2.97 13.70
CA TYR A 287 26.88 3.31 12.75
C TYR A 287 26.94 2.31 11.59
N ASN A 288 27.03 2.79 10.36
CA ASN A 288 26.87 2.05 9.11
C ASN A 288 25.48 1.41 8.92
N GLY A 289 24.46 1.85 9.64
CA GLY A 289 23.08 1.53 9.33
C GLY A 289 22.56 2.34 8.14
N ILE A 290 21.49 1.89 7.50
CA ILE A 290 20.94 2.48 6.28
C ILE A 290 19.52 2.99 6.48
N LEU A 291 19.21 4.15 5.90
CA LEU A 291 17.86 4.64 5.64
C LEU A 291 17.53 4.39 4.17
N LEU A 292 16.39 3.77 3.91
CA LEU A 292 15.79 3.61 2.59
C LEU A 292 14.40 4.25 2.64
N MET A 293 14.21 5.36 1.94
CA MET A 293 12.99 6.16 2.01
C MET A 293 12.39 6.39 0.64
N GLU A 294 11.13 6.01 0.45
CA GLU A 294 10.36 6.41 -0.73
C GLU A 294 10.01 7.89 -0.66
N THR A 295 10.05 8.55 -1.81
CA THR A 295 9.67 9.95 -2.01
C THR A 295 8.94 10.12 -3.32
N GLY A 296 8.29 11.27 -3.52
CA GLY A 296 7.85 11.70 -4.84
C GLY A 296 9.06 12.06 -5.72
N GLU A 297 8.90 11.93 -7.04
CA GLU A 297 9.97 12.29 -8.00
C GLU A 297 10.42 13.75 -7.85
N TYR A 298 9.48 14.63 -7.47
CA TYR A 298 9.69 16.08 -7.36
C TYR A 298 10.38 16.51 -6.06
N ASN A 299 10.47 15.66 -5.05
CA ASN A 299 11.14 15.97 -3.76
C ASN A 299 12.27 15.00 -3.38
N ALA A 300 12.66 14.11 -4.29
CA ALA A 300 13.74 13.16 -4.06
C ALA A 300 15.11 13.84 -3.92
N GLU A 301 15.38 14.88 -4.72
CA GLU A 301 16.65 15.64 -4.66
C GLU A 301 16.75 16.45 -3.36
N ASP A 302 15.68 17.17 -2.96
CA ASP A 302 15.63 17.91 -1.71
C ASP A 302 15.79 16.98 -0.48
N THR A 303 15.20 15.77 -0.54
CA THR A 303 15.37 14.75 0.48
C THR A 303 16.83 14.28 0.59
N SER A 304 17.47 14.05 -0.56
CA SER A 304 18.89 13.68 -0.63
C SER A 304 19.80 14.78 -0.05
N GLU A 305 19.52 16.05 -0.34
CA GLU A 305 20.26 17.18 0.23
C GLU A 305 20.04 17.29 1.75
N LEU A 306 18.83 17.05 2.22
CA LEU A 306 18.52 17.00 3.65
C LEU A 306 19.31 15.89 4.34
N GLU A 307 19.31 14.66 3.81
CA GLU A 307 20.10 13.55 4.35
C GLU A 307 21.58 13.90 4.44
N LYS A 308 22.14 14.51 3.39
CA LYS A 308 23.52 14.96 3.36
C LYS A 308 23.82 16.01 4.44
N SER A 309 22.90 16.95 4.65
CA SER A 309 23.07 18.01 5.66
C SER A 309 23.06 17.47 7.08
N ILE A 310 22.34 16.37 7.34
CA ILE A 310 22.27 15.68 8.64
C ILE A 310 23.51 14.83 8.89
N GLY A 311 24.24 14.42 7.85
CA GLY A 311 25.46 13.63 7.97
C GLY A 311 25.41 12.22 7.40
N PHE A 312 24.34 11.86 6.67
CA PHE A 312 24.32 10.62 5.90
C PHE A 312 25.41 10.64 4.81
N ARG A 313 25.90 9.47 4.49
CA ARG A 313 26.98 9.24 3.50
C ARG A 313 26.50 8.29 2.42
N ASN A 314 27.24 8.24 1.31
CA ASN A 314 26.95 7.33 0.18
C ASN A 314 25.50 7.43 -0.27
N ILE A 315 24.98 8.66 -0.33
CA ILE A 315 23.59 8.90 -0.70
C ILE A 315 23.40 8.54 -2.17
N CYS A 316 22.35 7.76 -2.44
CA CYS A 316 21.98 7.34 -3.78
C CYS A 316 20.46 7.51 -3.97
N ILE A 317 20.04 7.91 -5.17
CA ILE A 317 18.62 7.96 -5.53
C ILE A 317 18.35 6.88 -6.57
N HIS A 318 17.43 5.96 -6.23
CA HIS A 318 17.01 4.87 -7.11
C HIS A 318 15.76 5.25 -7.89
N LYS A 319 15.68 4.75 -9.11
CA LYS A 319 14.54 4.94 -9.99
C LYS A 319 13.63 3.72 -9.97
N ASP A 320 12.31 3.98 -10.06
CA ASP A 320 11.33 2.94 -10.28
C ASP A 320 11.38 2.39 -11.74
N LEU A 321 10.53 1.40 -12.05
CA LEU A 321 10.46 0.79 -13.37
C LEU A 321 10.01 1.77 -14.47
N SER A 322 9.37 2.88 -14.11
CA SER A 322 8.98 3.95 -15.02
C SER A 322 10.11 4.95 -15.29
N GLY A 323 11.23 4.82 -14.57
CA GLY A 323 12.41 5.68 -14.68
C GLY A 323 12.34 6.96 -13.84
N GLN A 324 11.32 7.09 -12.96
CA GLN A 324 11.16 8.22 -12.05
C GLN A 324 11.99 8.02 -10.78
N LEU A 325 12.52 9.11 -10.22
CA LEU A 325 13.20 9.09 -8.92
C LEU A 325 12.22 8.63 -7.84
N ARG A 326 12.61 7.62 -7.03
CA ARG A 326 11.64 7.00 -6.12
C ARG A 326 12.18 6.72 -4.72
N VAL A 327 13.39 6.19 -4.58
CA VAL A 327 13.93 5.83 -3.27
C VAL A 327 15.24 6.56 -3.03
N VAL A 328 15.31 7.31 -1.93
CA VAL A 328 16.53 7.91 -1.42
C VAL A 328 17.15 6.97 -0.40
N GLU A 329 18.42 6.65 -0.59
CA GLU A 329 19.24 5.78 0.24
C GLU A 329 20.36 6.59 0.89
N GLY A 330 20.54 6.48 2.22
CA GLY A 330 21.65 7.09 2.93
C GLY A 330 22.20 6.18 4.04
N ILE A 331 23.52 6.18 4.22
CA ILE A 331 24.23 5.40 5.25
C ILE A 331 24.70 6.35 6.37
N LYS A 332 24.39 6.00 7.62
CA LYS A 332 24.88 6.74 8.81
C LYS A 332 26.39 6.65 9.00
#